data_9210674cb8fd6549e04a44b82e4b6648
#
_entry.id   9210674cb8fd6549e04a44b82e4b6648
#
_cell.length_a   1.000
_cell.length_b   1.000
_cell.length_c   1.000
_cell.angle_alpha   90.00
_cell.angle_beta   90.00
_cell.angle_gamma   90.00
#
_symmetry.space_group_name_H-M   'P 1'
#
loop_
_entity.id
_entity.type
_entity.pdbx_description
1 polymer ?
#
loop_
_entity_poly.entity_id
_entity_poly.type
_entity_poly.pdbx_seq_one_letter_code
_entity_poly.pdbx_strand_id
1 'polypeptide(L)'
;MKKKIMISMMIIVLLFGGAGLYIWEQNSFDMIEQAVEIQTSEGKLTGTFVLPKNYTNKLGLVLFIHGDGPIDATHDDGYKPLFERLASLGYASLSLNKRGMNGSEGNWLHQSIDDRVEEAREAIAWAKEQPMIDEKQIGVWGASQAGWVIPKLAKKEPLAFSLLLSPAINWVSQGQYHTRKKMVIDGYSEAEIQDKEAYDLQVLTLLEKQVSYEEYVKTARENNLMSKERWTFVSKNFLSDATDDLRNFNSPVLLLLGEEDIHVDVKDTERVYRDIVKPELLTVSVFPDADHSMLSKQTANSNIRAVLISLFAPRQITIPGYMDAIDQFLKKLPKHT
;
A
#
# COMPACT_ATOMS: atom_id res chain seq x y z
N MET A 1 -8.65 56.47 9.40
CA MET A 1 -9.14 55.44 8.49
C MET A 1 -8.04 54.83 7.62
N LYS A 2 -7.32 55.61 6.79
CA LYS A 2 -6.28 55.06 5.84
C LYS A 2 -5.20 54.22 6.52
N LYS A 3 -4.67 54.62 7.68
CA LYS A 3 -3.62 53.84 8.42
C LYS A 3 -4.13 52.48 8.91
N LYS A 4 -5.39 52.36 9.37
CA LYS A 4 -5.99 51.08 9.77
C LYS A 4 -6.21 50.16 8.57
N ILE A 5 -6.66 50.71 7.42
CA ILE A 5 -6.84 49.93 6.17
C ILE A 5 -5.48 49.39 5.68
N MET A 6 -4.44 50.23 5.70
CA MET A 6 -3.10 49.86 5.29
C MET A 6 -2.51 48.73 6.19
N ILE A 7 -2.72 48.82 7.49
CA ILE A 7 -2.32 47.75 8.45
C ILE A 7 -3.10 46.45 8.19
N SER A 8 -4.42 46.55 7.96
CA SER A 8 -5.23 45.36 7.63
C SER A 8 -4.79 44.71 6.32
N MET A 9 -4.51 45.50 5.27
CA MET A 9 -3.98 44.98 4.01
C MET A 9 -2.61 44.29 4.20
N MET A 10 -1.72 44.90 4.99
CA MET A 10 -0.40 44.31 5.28
C MET A 10 -0.53 42.96 6.03
N ILE A 11 -1.44 42.89 7.00
CA ILE A 11 -1.71 41.63 7.73
C ILE A 11 -2.26 40.56 6.78
N ILE A 12 -3.18 40.92 5.89
CA ILE A 12 -3.74 39.99 4.89
C ILE A 12 -2.62 39.48 3.96
N VAL A 13 -1.76 40.35 3.46
CA VAL A 13 -0.64 39.98 2.60
C VAL A 13 0.34 39.04 3.34
N LEU A 14 0.63 39.29 4.60
CA LEU A 14 1.49 38.44 5.43
C LEU A 14 0.85 37.06 5.68
N LEU A 15 -0.45 37.01 5.96
CA LEU A 15 -1.17 35.74 6.17
C LEU A 15 -1.22 34.90 4.89
N PHE A 16 -1.59 35.49 3.76
CA PHE A 16 -1.61 34.79 2.47
C PHE A 16 -0.20 34.40 2.00
N GLY A 17 0.79 35.26 2.19
CA GLY A 17 2.18 34.99 1.89
C GLY A 17 2.72 33.83 2.76
N GLY A 18 2.43 33.85 4.05
CA GLY A 18 2.81 32.78 4.98
C GLY A 18 2.13 31.45 4.65
N ALA A 19 0.83 31.48 4.35
CA ALA A 19 0.10 30.29 3.91
C ALA A 19 0.66 29.71 2.60
N GLY A 20 0.97 30.59 1.62
CA GLY A 20 1.56 30.17 0.35
C GLY A 20 2.94 29.50 0.53
N LEU A 21 3.80 30.08 1.38
CA LEU A 21 5.10 29.51 1.70
C LEU A 21 4.97 28.15 2.40
N TYR A 22 4.04 28.03 3.36
CA TYR A 22 3.76 26.76 4.03
C TYR A 22 3.32 25.67 3.06
N ILE A 23 2.36 26.00 2.17
CA ILE A 23 1.87 25.05 1.16
C ILE A 23 3.01 24.63 0.22
N TRP A 24 3.82 25.59 -0.22
CA TRP A 24 4.97 25.32 -1.07
C TRP A 24 5.98 24.39 -0.37
N GLU A 25 6.30 24.65 0.89
CA GLU A 25 7.18 23.79 1.70
C GLU A 25 6.61 22.37 1.84
N GLN A 26 5.31 22.25 2.14
CA GLN A 26 4.64 20.96 2.27
C GLN A 26 4.66 20.12 0.99
N ASN A 27 4.67 20.76 -0.18
CA ASN A 27 4.66 20.12 -1.49
C ASN A 27 6.04 20.08 -2.17
N SER A 28 7.09 20.60 -1.54
CA SER A 28 8.47 20.57 -2.04
C SER A 28 9.27 19.49 -1.33
N PHE A 29 9.37 18.30 -1.94
CA PHE A 29 10.05 17.15 -1.34
C PHE A 29 11.56 17.20 -1.56
N ASP A 30 12.33 16.81 -0.53
CA ASP A 30 13.80 16.80 -0.56
C ASP A 30 14.31 15.46 -1.12
N MET A 31 13.99 15.20 -2.38
CA MET A 31 14.35 13.99 -3.10
C MET A 31 14.48 14.27 -4.60
N ILE A 32 15.03 13.33 -5.36
CA ILE A 32 15.09 13.33 -6.83
C ILE A 32 14.13 12.27 -7.32
N GLU A 33 13.12 12.66 -8.11
CA GLU A 33 12.20 11.74 -8.77
C GLU A 33 12.64 11.56 -10.23
N GLN A 34 12.77 10.31 -10.65
CA GLN A 34 13.12 9.94 -12.03
C GLN A 34 12.05 8.98 -12.56
N ALA A 35 11.46 9.31 -13.70
CA ALA A 35 10.62 8.36 -14.41
C ALA A 35 11.46 7.19 -14.90
N VAL A 36 10.94 5.96 -14.77
CA VAL A 36 11.60 4.75 -15.23
C VAL A 36 10.69 3.92 -16.12
N GLU A 37 11.32 3.20 -17.03
CA GLU A 37 10.70 2.16 -17.84
C GLU A 37 11.48 0.87 -17.64
N ILE A 38 10.80 -0.20 -17.27
CA ILE A 38 11.38 -1.52 -17.04
C ILE A 38 10.74 -2.49 -18.03
N GLN A 39 11.57 -3.12 -18.84
CA GLN A 39 11.09 -4.20 -19.73
C GLN A 39 10.98 -5.47 -18.89
N THR A 40 9.79 -6.05 -18.86
CA THR A 40 9.51 -7.33 -18.19
C THR A 40 9.13 -8.39 -19.21
N SER A 41 9.04 -9.64 -18.76
CA SER A 41 8.56 -10.77 -19.56
C SER A 41 7.13 -10.57 -20.09
N GLU A 42 6.29 -9.84 -19.35
CA GLU A 42 4.89 -9.57 -19.67
C GLU A 42 4.66 -8.15 -20.25
N GLY A 43 5.71 -7.54 -20.80
CA GLY A 43 5.65 -6.20 -21.40
C GLY A 43 6.23 -5.11 -20.47
N LYS A 44 6.21 -3.89 -20.98
CA LYS A 44 6.82 -2.74 -20.34
C LYS A 44 6.02 -2.30 -19.10
N LEU A 45 6.74 -1.96 -18.03
CA LEU A 45 6.24 -1.24 -16.86
C LEU A 45 6.90 0.14 -16.78
N THR A 46 6.09 1.13 -16.45
CA THR A 46 6.56 2.48 -16.11
C THR A 46 6.50 2.69 -14.61
N GLY A 47 7.21 3.69 -14.11
CA GLY A 47 7.16 4.00 -12.68
C GLY A 47 8.00 5.20 -12.30
N THR A 48 8.27 5.31 -11.01
CA THR A 48 9.18 6.29 -10.45
C THR A 48 10.30 5.63 -9.66
N PHE A 49 11.52 6.13 -9.86
CA PHE A 49 12.70 5.81 -9.07
C PHE A 49 13.11 7.06 -8.31
N VAL A 50 13.07 6.98 -7.00
CA VAL A 50 13.32 8.12 -6.12
C VAL A 50 14.66 7.94 -5.42
N LEU A 51 15.47 8.99 -5.43
CA LEU A 51 16.80 9.02 -4.84
C LEU A 51 16.92 10.15 -3.81
N PRO A 52 17.74 10.00 -2.77
CA PRO A 52 18.20 11.13 -1.97
C PRO A 52 18.89 12.17 -2.86
N LYS A 53 18.74 13.47 -2.56
CA LYS A 53 19.45 14.54 -3.32
C LYS A 53 20.96 14.44 -3.20
N ASN A 54 21.45 14.02 -2.03
CA ASN A 54 22.87 13.90 -1.75
C ASN A 54 23.17 12.52 -1.19
N TYR A 55 24.00 11.77 -1.85
CA TYR A 55 24.54 10.49 -1.35
C TYR A 55 25.99 10.30 -1.81
N THR A 56 26.79 9.71 -0.96
CA THR A 56 28.22 9.41 -1.23
C THR A 56 28.49 7.91 -1.23
N ASN A 57 27.63 7.15 -0.56
CA ASN A 57 27.69 5.70 -0.46
C ASN A 57 26.62 5.06 -1.33
N LYS A 58 26.70 3.76 -1.54
CA LYS A 58 25.60 3.01 -2.13
C LYS A 58 24.36 3.11 -1.23
N LEU A 59 23.21 3.15 -1.88
CA LEU A 59 21.90 3.29 -1.24
C LEU A 59 21.26 1.93 -1.03
N GLY A 60 20.55 1.74 0.08
CA GLY A 60 19.53 0.70 0.14
C GLY A 60 18.39 1.01 -0.83
N LEU A 61 17.54 0.03 -1.09
CA LEU A 61 16.33 0.20 -1.91
C LEU A 61 15.10 -0.30 -1.16
N VAL A 62 13.99 0.40 -1.32
CA VAL A 62 12.66 -0.08 -0.96
C VAL A 62 11.83 -0.21 -2.25
N LEU A 63 11.48 -1.44 -2.63
CA LEU A 63 10.52 -1.70 -3.70
C LEU A 63 9.10 -1.61 -3.15
N PHE A 64 8.25 -0.81 -3.79
CA PHE A 64 6.84 -0.64 -3.42
C PHE A 64 5.96 -1.66 -4.13
N ILE A 65 5.18 -2.43 -3.36
CA ILE A 65 4.23 -3.43 -3.85
C ILE A 65 2.82 -2.99 -3.46
N HIS A 66 2.06 -2.53 -4.43
CA HIS A 66 0.73 -1.94 -4.22
C HIS A 66 -0.32 -2.93 -3.70
N GLY A 67 -1.35 -2.40 -3.05
CA GLY A 67 -2.58 -3.09 -2.70
C GLY A 67 -3.48 -3.44 -3.90
N ASP A 68 -4.77 -3.66 -3.66
CA ASP A 68 -5.78 -3.85 -4.72
C ASP A 68 -6.10 -2.51 -5.41
N GLY A 69 -6.59 -2.58 -6.64
CA GLY A 69 -7.03 -1.41 -7.40
C GLY A 69 -6.04 -0.92 -8.47
N PRO A 70 -6.47 0.04 -9.30
CA PRO A 70 -5.66 0.70 -10.32
C PRO A 70 -4.79 1.78 -9.67
N ILE A 71 -3.59 1.41 -9.23
CA ILE A 71 -2.70 2.28 -8.46
C ILE A 71 -1.52 2.70 -9.34
N ASP A 72 -1.25 4.00 -9.40
CA ASP A 72 -0.06 4.55 -10.03
C ASP A 72 1.17 4.48 -9.10
N ALA A 73 2.34 4.78 -9.62
CA ALA A 73 3.61 4.68 -8.89
C ALA A 73 3.68 5.56 -7.64
N THR A 74 2.94 6.65 -7.59
CA THR A 74 2.95 7.59 -6.46
C THR A 74 1.70 7.49 -5.58
N HIS A 75 0.72 6.69 -6.00
CA HIS A 75 -0.60 6.62 -5.39
C HIS A 75 -1.21 8.02 -5.26
N ASP A 76 -1.37 8.68 -6.41
CA ASP A 76 -1.84 10.08 -6.47
C ASP A 76 -1.03 11.02 -5.54
N ASP A 77 0.30 10.91 -5.57
CA ASP A 77 1.26 11.62 -4.71
C ASP A 77 1.24 11.24 -3.22
N GLY A 78 0.35 10.37 -2.79
CA GLY A 78 0.22 9.94 -1.39
C GLY A 78 1.46 9.23 -0.82
N TYR A 79 2.29 8.62 -1.67
CA TYR A 79 3.54 7.99 -1.24
C TYR A 79 4.73 8.94 -1.13
N LYS A 80 4.66 10.16 -1.68
CA LYS A 80 5.78 11.10 -1.69
C LYS A 80 6.35 11.42 -0.29
N PRO A 81 5.52 11.62 0.76
CA PRO A 81 6.06 11.78 2.11
C PRO A 81 6.88 10.59 2.60
N LEU A 82 6.47 9.36 2.26
CA LEU A 82 7.22 8.15 2.60
C LEU A 82 8.50 8.03 1.75
N PHE A 83 8.45 8.34 0.45
CA PHE A 83 9.64 8.38 -0.40
C PHE A 83 10.68 9.35 0.15
N GLU A 84 10.27 10.58 0.52
CA GLU A 84 11.17 11.57 1.13
C GLU A 84 11.77 11.04 2.43
N ARG A 85 10.95 10.39 3.28
CA ARG A 85 11.42 9.83 4.54
C ARG A 85 12.46 8.73 4.33
N LEU A 86 12.22 7.81 3.40
CA LEU A 86 13.16 6.76 3.02
C LEU A 86 14.45 7.35 2.44
N ALA A 87 14.34 8.37 1.57
CA ALA A 87 15.50 9.09 1.04
C ALA A 87 16.35 9.71 2.16
N SER A 88 15.73 10.33 3.17
CA SER A 88 16.44 10.89 4.33
C SER A 88 17.19 9.84 5.16
N LEU A 89 16.80 8.57 5.07
CA LEU A 89 17.43 7.43 5.74
C LEU A 89 18.50 6.73 4.87
N GLY A 90 18.71 7.20 3.64
CA GLY A 90 19.70 6.65 2.71
C GLY A 90 19.15 5.50 1.86
N TYR A 91 17.84 5.41 1.68
CA TYR A 91 17.20 4.45 0.79
C TYR A 91 16.69 5.13 -0.47
N ALA A 92 16.91 4.50 -1.62
CA ALA A 92 16.14 4.75 -2.82
C ALA A 92 14.76 4.09 -2.72
N SER A 93 13.78 4.60 -3.48
CA SER A 93 12.49 3.94 -3.62
C SER A 93 12.22 3.63 -5.09
N LEU A 94 11.74 2.43 -5.37
CA LEU A 94 11.26 2.04 -6.69
C LEU A 94 9.77 1.70 -6.59
N SER A 95 8.94 2.41 -7.33
CA SER A 95 7.51 2.18 -7.37
C SER A 95 7.03 2.16 -8.81
N LEU A 96 6.33 1.09 -9.20
CA LEU A 96 5.88 0.91 -10.57
C LEU A 96 4.38 1.14 -10.68
N ASN A 97 3.95 1.75 -11.78
CA ASN A 97 2.54 1.82 -12.11
C ASN A 97 2.00 0.40 -12.36
N LYS A 98 0.87 0.07 -11.78
CA LYS A 98 0.21 -1.21 -12.09
C LYS A 98 -0.08 -1.32 -13.57
N ARG A 99 -0.15 -2.54 -14.08
CA ARG A 99 -0.43 -2.82 -15.49
C ARG A 99 -1.73 -2.14 -15.95
N GLY A 100 -1.66 -1.45 -17.08
CA GLY A 100 -2.74 -0.63 -17.62
C GLY A 100 -2.79 0.80 -17.07
N MET A 101 -1.89 1.17 -16.14
CA MET A 101 -1.80 2.53 -15.58
C MET A 101 -0.61 3.29 -16.16
N ASN A 102 -0.80 4.58 -16.46
CA ASN A 102 0.24 5.56 -16.81
C ASN A 102 1.34 5.06 -17.76
N GLY A 103 0.99 4.23 -18.76
CA GLY A 103 1.91 3.71 -19.78
C GLY A 103 2.52 2.34 -19.45
N SER A 104 2.24 1.74 -18.31
CA SER A 104 2.48 0.32 -18.07
C SER A 104 1.57 -0.53 -18.97
N GLU A 105 2.14 -1.48 -19.66
CA GLU A 105 1.40 -2.37 -20.55
C GLU A 105 0.59 -3.42 -19.79
N GLY A 106 -0.42 -3.99 -20.45
CA GLY A 106 -1.28 -5.03 -19.90
C GLY A 106 -2.47 -4.51 -19.08
N ASN A 107 -2.99 -5.35 -18.19
CA ASN A 107 -4.12 -5.04 -17.31
C ASN A 107 -3.94 -5.75 -15.96
N TRP A 108 -3.92 -5.00 -14.88
CA TRP A 108 -3.75 -5.54 -13.52
C TRP A 108 -4.86 -6.54 -13.12
N LEU A 109 -6.06 -6.41 -13.69
CA LEU A 109 -7.16 -7.37 -13.49
C LEU A 109 -6.92 -8.73 -14.15
N HIS A 110 -5.90 -8.85 -14.98
CA HIS A 110 -5.51 -10.14 -15.58
C HIS A 110 -4.41 -10.85 -14.80
N GLN A 111 -3.81 -10.21 -13.79
CA GLN A 111 -2.72 -10.78 -13.01
C GLN A 111 -3.22 -11.72 -11.91
N SER A 112 -2.51 -12.82 -11.71
CA SER A 112 -2.55 -13.58 -10.48
C SER A 112 -1.60 -12.98 -9.44
N ILE A 113 -1.67 -13.46 -8.19
CA ILE A 113 -0.69 -13.09 -7.16
C ILE A 113 0.72 -13.55 -7.57
N ASP A 114 0.84 -14.72 -8.21
CA ASP A 114 2.14 -15.22 -8.66
C ASP A 114 2.72 -14.38 -9.80
N ASP A 115 1.90 -13.86 -10.74
CA ASP A 115 2.35 -12.91 -11.76
C ASP A 115 2.92 -11.64 -11.11
N ARG A 116 2.31 -11.16 -10.04
CA ARG A 116 2.80 -10.00 -9.28
C ARG A 116 4.10 -10.28 -8.52
N VAL A 117 4.32 -11.53 -8.09
CA VAL A 117 5.60 -11.95 -7.51
C VAL A 117 6.71 -11.91 -8.55
N GLU A 118 6.47 -12.42 -9.76
CA GLU A 118 7.46 -12.37 -10.85
C GLU A 118 7.74 -10.92 -11.28
N GLU A 119 6.72 -10.07 -11.39
CA GLU A 119 6.87 -8.64 -11.67
C GLU A 119 7.76 -7.95 -10.61
N ALA A 120 7.57 -8.26 -9.32
CA ALA A 120 8.41 -7.73 -8.25
C ALA A 120 9.87 -8.24 -8.36
N ARG A 121 10.08 -9.50 -8.79
CA ARG A 121 11.41 -10.06 -9.02
C ARG A 121 12.13 -9.36 -10.18
N GLU A 122 11.43 -9.12 -11.28
CA GLU A 122 11.98 -8.38 -12.43
C GLU A 122 12.34 -6.93 -12.05
N ALA A 123 11.52 -6.28 -11.20
CA ALA A 123 11.83 -4.96 -10.66
C ALA A 123 13.08 -4.99 -9.75
N ILE A 124 13.25 -6.02 -8.92
CA ILE A 124 14.46 -6.22 -8.11
C ILE A 124 15.68 -6.47 -9.00
N ALA A 125 15.55 -7.26 -10.05
CA ALA A 125 16.63 -7.53 -11.00
C ALA A 125 17.10 -6.22 -11.67
N TRP A 126 16.17 -5.41 -12.15
CA TRP A 126 16.48 -4.09 -12.69
C TRP A 126 17.18 -3.19 -11.66
N ALA A 127 16.71 -3.20 -10.41
CA ALA A 127 17.31 -2.38 -9.35
C ALA A 127 18.74 -2.79 -9.02
N LYS A 128 19.06 -4.09 -9.06
CA LYS A 128 20.44 -4.60 -8.86
C LYS A 128 21.41 -4.12 -9.93
N GLU A 129 20.94 -3.79 -11.13
CA GLU A 129 21.76 -3.24 -12.21
C GLU A 129 22.10 -1.75 -12.01
N GLN A 130 21.42 -1.06 -11.08
CA GLN A 130 21.68 0.36 -10.83
C GLN A 130 22.96 0.55 -9.99
N PRO A 131 23.97 1.31 -10.48
CA PRO A 131 25.28 1.37 -9.84
C PRO A 131 25.28 1.98 -8.44
N MET A 132 24.25 2.80 -8.13
CA MET A 132 24.09 3.42 -6.82
C MET A 132 23.41 2.51 -5.79
N ILE A 133 22.85 1.38 -6.18
CA ILE A 133 22.13 0.49 -5.27
C ILE A 133 23.07 -0.56 -4.65
N ASP A 134 22.95 -0.76 -3.36
CA ASP A 134 23.52 -1.92 -2.67
C ASP A 134 22.53 -3.09 -2.75
N GLU A 135 22.83 -4.07 -3.58
CA GLU A 135 21.99 -5.24 -3.80
C GLU A 135 21.69 -6.06 -2.52
N LYS A 136 22.54 -5.91 -1.48
CA LYS A 136 22.35 -6.57 -0.18
C LYS A 136 21.39 -5.82 0.73
N GLN A 137 21.00 -4.59 0.37
CA GLN A 137 20.10 -3.75 1.14
C GLN A 137 18.78 -3.46 0.38
N ILE A 138 18.31 -4.43 -0.38
CA ILE A 138 17.01 -4.35 -1.05
C ILE A 138 15.93 -4.90 -0.12
N GLY A 139 15.06 -4.01 0.35
CA GLY A 139 13.84 -4.37 1.08
C GLY A 139 12.59 -4.03 0.28
N VAL A 140 11.45 -4.36 0.87
CA VAL A 140 10.15 -4.10 0.26
C VAL A 140 9.22 -3.36 1.23
N TRP A 141 8.36 -2.54 0.67
CA TRP A 141 7.17 -2.00 1.34
C TRP A 141 5.93 -2.47 0.57
N GLY A 142 4.91 -2.88 1.28
CA GLY A 142 3.67 -3.22 0.62
C GLY A 142 2.45 -3.15 1.52
N ALA A 143 1.30 -2.86 0.90
CA ALA A 143 0.03 -2.67 1.59
C ALA A 143 -1.02 -3.69 1.17
N SER A 144 -1.90 -4.06 2.12
CA SER A 144 -3.12 -4.81 1.83
C SER A 144 -2.83 -6.10 1.04
N GLN A 145 -3.24 -6.17 -0.23
CA GLN A 145 -3.03 -7.30 -1.14
C GLN A 145 -1.55 -7.71 -1.29
N ALA A 146 -0.61 -6.80 -1.04
CA ALA A 146 0.82 -7.13 -1.02
C ALA A 146 1.18 -8.18 0.06
N GLY A 147 0.31 -8.37 1.05
CA GLY A 147 0.41 -9.43 2.04
C GLY A 147 0.44 -10.85 1.45
N TRP A 148 -0.12 -11.06 0.25
CA TRP A 148 0.00 -12.33 -0.47
C TRP A 148 1.24 -12.39 -1.36
N VAL A 149 1.77 -11.24 -1.79
CA VAL A 149 2.92 -11.16 -2.71
C VAL A 149 4.24 -11.26 -1.95
N ILE A 150 4.42 -10.47 -0.90
CA ILE A 150 5.70 -10.31 -0.20
C ILE A 150 6.20 -11.62 0.44
N PRO A 151 5.39 -12.43 1.13
CA PRO A 151 5.87 -13.69 1.69
C PRO A 151 6.31 -14.70 0.62
N LYS A 152 5.62 -14.74 -0.52
CA LYS A 152 6.03 -15.55 -1.68
C LYS A 152 7.33 -15.03 -2.31
N LEU A 153 7.48 -13.70 -2.40
CA LEU A 153 8.69 -13.05 -2.89
C LEU A 153 9.89 -13.36 -1.99
N ALA A 154 9.71 -13.31 -0.66
CA ALA A 154 10.74 -13.64 0.33
C ALA A 154 11.30 -15.06 0.21
N LYS A 155 10.53 -16.00 -0.36
CA LYS A 155 11.00 -17.34 -0.71
C LYS A 155 11.94 -17.34 -1.92
N LYS A 156 11.75 -16.40 -2.85
CA LYS A 156 12.43 -16.37 -4.16
C LYS A 156 13.60 -15.39 -4.22
N GLU A 157 13.56 -14.33 -3.40
CA GLU A 157 14.56 -13.26 -3.38
C GLU A 157 15.08 -13.02 -1.97
N PRO A 158 16.39 -12.79 -1.80
CA PRO A 158 16.97 -12.42 -0.50
C PRO A 158 16.61 -10.96 -0.18
N LEU A 159 15.52 -10.77 0.53
CA LEU A 159 15.12 -9.44 0.99
C LEU A 159 15.90 -9.04 2.25
N ALA A 160 16.37 -7.79 2.31
CA ALA A 160 17.03 -7.26 3.50
C ALA A 160 16.02 -7.00 4.65
N PHE A 161 14.79 -6.64 4.33
CA PHE A 161 13.68 -6.42 5.25
C PHE A 161 12.35 -6.33 4.50
N SER A 162 11.25 -6.40 5.26
CA SER A 162 9.89 -6.22 4.73
C SER A 162 9.09 -5.28 5.63
N LEU A 163 8.47 -4.25 5.04
CA LEU A 163 7.55 -3.32 5.69
C LEU A 163 6.13 -3.64 5.19
N LEU A 164 5.26 -4.12 6.06
CA LEU A 164 3.93 -4.59 5.71
C LEU A 164 2.87 -3.71 6.36
N LEU A 165 2.10 -3.03 5.54
CA LEU A 165 1.01 -2.15 5.95
C LEU A 165 -0.33 -2.87 5.79
N SER A 166 -1.03 -3.11 6.90
CA SER A 166 -2.36 -3.75 6.91
C SER A 166 -2.46 -4.93 5.93
N PRO A 167 -1.53 -5.92 6.00
CA PRO A 167 -1.44 -6.98 4.99
C PRO A 167 -2.61 -7.95 5.08
N ALA A 168 -3.11 -8.38 3.92
CA ALA A 168 -4.08 -9.45 3.81
C ALA A 168 -3.44 -10.82 4.08
N ILE A 169 -4.17 -11.73 4.72
CA ILE A 169 -3.76 -13.11 4.96
C ILE A 169 -4.59 -14.07 4.11
N ASN A 170 -5.86 -14.26 4.42
CA ASN A 170 -6.75 -15.13 3.67
C ASN A 170 -7.83 -14.30 2.96
N TRP A 171 -7.96 -14.48 1.66
CA TRP A 171 -8.89 -13.70 0.83
C TRP A 171 -10.34 -13.83 1.28
N VAL A 172 -10.79 -15.05 1.52
CA VAL A 172 -12.21 -15.33 1.85
C VAL A 172 -12.55 -14.75 3.23
N SER A 173 -11.73 -15.04 4.24
CA SER A 173 -11.93 -14.55 5.60
C SER A 173 -11.89 -13.02 5.66
N GLN A 174 -10.96 -12.41 4.94
CA GLN A 174 -10.87 -10.95 4.85
C GLN A 174 -12.11 -10.35 4.19
N GLY A 175 -12.58 -10.94 3.10
CA GLY A 175 -13.81 -10.49 2.42
C GLY A 175 -15.02 -10.56 3.31
N GLN A 176 -15.17 -11.63 4.08
CA GLN A 176 -16.26 -11.81 5.06
C GLN A 176 -16.17 -10.75 6.18
N TYR A 177 -14.98 -10.55 6.76
CA TYR A 177 -14.75 -9.53 7.77
C TYR A 177 -15.12 -8.13 7.25
N HIS A 178 -14.61 -7.75 6.08
CA HIS A 178 -14.89 -6.45 5.46
C HIS A 178 -16.37 -6.24 5.21
N THR A 179 -17.04 -7.22 4.58
CA THR A 179 -18.49 -7.15 4.29
C THR A 179 -19.27 -6.91 5.56
N ARG A 180 -19.07 -7.73 6.59
CA ARG A 180 -19.79 -7.61 7.86
C ARG A 180 -19.49 -6.28 8.55
N LYS A 181 -18.21 -5.91 8.67
CA LYS A 181 -17.78 -4.67 9.33
C LYS A 181 -18.36 -3.44 8.65
N LYS A 182 -18.32 -3.39 7.34
CA LYS A 182 -18.85 -2.29 6.53
C LYS A 182 -20.37 -2.17 6.70
N MET A 183 -21.12 -3.27 6.60
CA MET A 183 -22.56 -3.26 6.76
C MET A 183 -23.02 -2.84 8.16
N VAL A 184 -22.29 -3.26 9.22
CA VAL A 184 -22.54 -2.78 10.59
C VAL A 184 -22.37 -1.27 10.69
N ILE A 185 -21.30 -0.73 10.13
CA ILE A 185 -21.02 0.72 10.13
C ILE A 185 -22.07 1.49 9.34
N ASP A 186 -22.52 0.93 8.22
CA ASP A 186 -23.57 1.54 7.37
C ASP A 186 -24.98 1.42 7.98
N GLY A 187 -25.14 0.74 9.12
CA GLY A 187 -26.39 0.64 9.87
C GLY A 187 -27.37 -0.42 9.37
N TYR A 188 -26.91 -1.42 8.62
CA TYR A 188 -27.72 -2.55 8.20
C TYR A 188 -28.14 -3.42 9.40
N SER A 189 -29.32 -4.01 9.32
CA SER A 189 -29.81 -4.97 10.31
C SER A 189 -29.04 -6.31 10.22
N GLU A 190 -29.04 -7.07 11.31
CA GLU A 190 -28.42 -8.40 11.33
C GLU A 190 -29.01 -9.35 10.26
N ALA A 191 -30.31 -9.25 9.98
CA ALA A 191 -30.95 -10.04 8.93
C ALA A 191 -30.42 -9.69 7.52
N GLU A 192 -30.19 -8.41 7.22
CA GLU A 192 -29.60 -7.97 5.94
C GLU A 192 -28.14 -8.40 5.82
N ILE A 193 -27.39 -8.37 6.93
CA ILE A 193 -26.01 -8.84 6.98
C ILE A 193 -25.96 -10.33 6.67
N GLN A 194 -26.79 -11.15 7.34
CA GLN A 194 -26.87 -12.59 7.10
C GLN A 194 -27.30 -12.94 5.67
N ASP A 195 -28.23 -12.19 5.08
CA ASP A 195 -28.63 -12.36 3.68
C ASP A 195 -27.46 -12.06 2.73
N LYS A 196 -26.68 -11.03 3.02
CA LYS A 196 -25.47 -10.71 2.23
C LYS A 196 -24.40 -11.79 2.37
N GLU A 197 -24.12 -12.25 3.59
CA GLU A 197 -23.18 -13.33 3.85
C GLU A 197 -23.59 -14.64 3.13
N ALA A 198 -24.88 -14.98 3.15
CA ALA A 198 -25.40 -16.13 2.41
C ALA A 198 -25.22 -15.98 0.89
N TYR A 199 -25.44 -14.78 0.35
CA TYR A 199 -25.16 -14.49 -1.05
C TYR A 199 -23.66 -14.61 -1.39
N ASP A 200 -22.77 -14.10 -0.53
CA ASP A 200 -21.33 -14.19 -0.74
C ASP A 200 -20.84 -15.66 -0.75
N LEU A 201 -21.44 -16.51 0.09
CA LEU A 201 -21.19 -17.96 0.06
C LEU A 201 -21.67 -18.61 -1.25
N GLN A 202 -22.79 -18.17 -1.83
CA GLN A 202 -23.23 -18.64 -3.15
C GLN A 202 -22.22 -18.23 -4.23
N VAL A 203 -21.73 -16.99 -4.22
CA VAL A 203 -20.70 -16.52 -5.16
C VAL A 203 -19.41 -17.32 -4.99
N LEU A 204 -18.99 -17.57 -3.75
CA LEU A 204 -17.81 -18.41 -3.46
C LEU A 204 -17.97 -19.82 -4.04
N THR A 205 -19.16 -20.44 -3.89
CA THR A 205 -19.44 -21.75 -4.50
C THR A 205 -19.33 -21.73 -6.03
N LEU A 206 -19.69 -20.64 -6.69
CA LEU A 206 -19.52 -20.49 -8.15
C LEU A 206 -18.04 -20.38 -8.52
N LEU A 207 -17.26 -19.65 -7.73
CA LEU A 207 -15.80 -19.55 -7.90
C LEU A 207 -15.11 -20.93 -7.75
N GLU A 208 -15.47 -21.68 -6.72
CA GLU A 208 -14.96 -23.03 -6.48
C GLU A 208 -15.28 -24.00 -7.62
N LYS A 209 -16.48 -23.87 -8.22
CA LYS A 209 -16.89 -24.61 -9.41
C LYS A 209 -16.28 -24.10 -10.70
N GLN A 210 -15.50 -23.02 -10.66
CA GLN A 210 -14.88 -22.38 -11.81
C GLN A 210 -15.87 -22.08 -12.96
N VAL A 211 -17.07 -21.61 -12.60
CA VAL A 211 -18.09 -21.29 -13.59
C VAL A 211 -17.68 -20.11 -14.46
N SER A 212 -18.23 -20.05 -15.70
CA SER A 212 -18.00 -18.92 -16.59
C SER A 212 -18.62 -17.63 -16.05
N TYR A 213 -18.16 -16.48 -16.58
CA TYR A 213 -18.76 -15.19 -16.25
C TYR A 213 -20.26 -15.15 -16.60
N GLU A 214 -20.62 -15.74 -17.72
CA GLU A 214 -22.03 -15.81 -18.21
C GLU A 214 -22.91 -16.62 -17.28
N GLU A 215 -22.37 -17.64 -16.59
CA GLU A 215 -23.09 -18.39 -15.57
C GLU A 215 -23.18 -17.63 -14.27
N TYR A 216 -22.09 -16.96 -13.83
CA TYR A 216 -22.11 -16.07 -12.66
C TYR A 216 -23.19 -14.98 -12.80
N VAL A 217 -23.31 -14.32 -13.95
CA VAL A 217 -24.28 -13.24 -14.20
C VAL A 217 -25.74 -13.70 -13.97
N LYS A 218 -26.07 -14.96 -14.25
CA LYS A 218 -27.42 -15.49 -14.01
C LYS A 218 -27.79 -15.56 -12.52
N THR A 219 -26.80 -15.63 -11.64
CA THR A 219 -26.97 -15.73 -10.18
C THR A 219 -26.71 -14.40 -9.49
N ALA A 220 -25.96 -13.51 -10.14
CA ALA A 220 -25.52 -12.27 -9.54
C ALA A 220 -26.70 -11.33 -9.25
N ARG A 221 -26.68 -10.71 -8.08
CA ARG A 221 -27.59 -9.61 -7.72
C ARG A 221 -27.12 -8.34 -8.44
N GLU A 222 -28.06 -7.55 -8.98
CA GLU A 222 -27.77 -6.34 -9.75
C GLU A 222 -26.79 -5.41 -9.03
N ASN A 223 -27.04 -5.14 -7.74
CA ASN A 223 -26.18 -4.26 -6.94
C ASN A 223 -24.82 -4.86 -6.55
N ASN A 224 -24.56 -6.13 -6.88
CA ASN A 224 -23.31 -6.85 -6.56
C ASN A 224 -22.67 -7.48 -7.80
N LEU A 225 -23.09 -7.07 -8.99
CA LEU A 225 -22.57 -7.59 -10.24
C LEU A 225 -21.13 -7.11 -10.47
N MET A 226 -20.19 -8.04 -10.51
CA MET A 226 -18.81 -7.75 -10.93
C MET A 226 -18.75 -7.59 -12.44
N SER A 227 -17.84 -6.73 -12.91
CA SER A 227 -17.46 -6.74 -14.34
C SER A 227 -16.80 -8.06 -14.71
N LYS A 228 -16.77 -8.39 -16.03
CA LYS A 228 -16.10 -9.60 -16.53
C LYS A 228 -14.61 -9.65 -16.12
N GLU A 229 -13.93 -8.53 -16.20
CA GLU A 229 -12.52 -8.42 -15.82
C GLU A 229 -12.32 -8.62 -14.31
N ARG A 230 -13.19 -8.02 -13.48
CA ARG A 230 -13.14 -8.23 -12.02
C ARG A 230 -13.44 -9.68 -11.65
N TRP A 231 -14.42 -10.32 -12.30
CA TRP A 231 -14.69 -11.75 -12.11
C TRP A 231 -13.48 -12.61 -12.46
N THR A 232 -12.81 -12.31 -13.59
CA THR A 232 -11.59 -13.00 -14.02
C THR A 232 -10.49 -12.87 -12.95
N PHE A 233 -10.28 -11.65 -12.43
CA PHE A 233 -9.31 -11.41 -11.38
C PHE A 233 -9.63 -12.18 -10.09
N VAL A 234 -10.88 -12.10 -9.63
CA VAL A 234 -11.33 -12.81 -8.44
C VAL A 234 -11.21 -14.31 -8.62
N SER A 235 -11.63 -14.86 -9.76
CA SER A 235 -11.52 -16.30 -10.06
C SER A 235 -10.09 -16.85 -10.02
N LYS A 236 -9.09 -16.01 -10.37
CA LYS A 236 -7.67 -16.38 -10.28
C LYS A 236 -7.14 -16.35 -8.85
N ASN A 237 -7.68 -15.47 -8.00
CA ASN A 237 -7.01 -15.07 -6.78
C ASN A 237 -7.78 -15.37 -5.48
N PHE A 238 -9.05 -15.78 -5.53
CA PHE A 238 -9.91 -15.96 -4.34
C PHE A 238 -9.39 -17.02 -3.34
N LEU A 239 -8.49 -17.91 -3.76
CA LEU A 239 -7.83 -18.88 -2.90
C LEU A 239 -6.52 -18.37 -2.28
N SER A 240 -6.19 -17.08 -2.46
CA SER A 240 -4.96 -16.52 -1.89
C SER A 240 -5.00 -16.60 -0.37
N ASP A 241 -3.98 -17.25 0.18
CA ASP A 241 -3.74 -17.39 1.60
C ASP A 241 -2.24 -17.30 1.87
N ALA A 242 -1.83 -16.35 2.69
CA ALA A 242 -0.43 -16.14 3.03
C ALA A 242 0.04 -16.99 4.20
N THR A 243 -0.84 -17.73 4.87
CA THR A 243 -0.55 -18.43 6.15
C THR A 243 0.72 -19.28 6.07
N ASP A 244 0.83 -20.12 5.05
CA ASP A 244 2.03 -20.95 4.88
C ASP A 244 3.23 -20.16 4.37
N ASP A 245 2.99 -19.16 3.51
CA ASP A 245 4.05 -18.34 2.92
C ASP A 245 4.74 -17.43 3.94
N LEU A 246 4.09 -17.05 5.05
CA LEU A 246 4.70 -16.25 6.13
C LEU A 246 5.95 -16.93 6.74
N ARG A 247 6.06 -18.26 6.66
CA ARG A 247 7.25 -19.01 7.09
C ARG A 247 8.50 -18.71 6.25
N ASN A 248 8.33 -18.10 5.09
CA ASN A 248 9.43 -17.77 4.17
C ASN A 248 10.24 -16.55 4.62
N PHE A 249 9.74 -15.76 5.58
CA PHE A 249 10.49 -14.62 6.08
C PHE A 249 11.78 -15.06 6.78
N ASN A 250 12.91 -14.62 6.23
CA ASN A 250 14.25 -14.88 6.73
C ASN A 250 15.01 -13.60 7.13
N SER A 251 14.36 -12.46 7.04
CA SER A 251 14.88 -11.13 7.35
C SER A 251 13.88 -10.36 8.19
N PRO A 252 14.28 -9.25 8.83
CA PRO A 252 13.41 -8.45 9.67
C PRO A 252 12.11 -8.01 8.97
N VAL A 253 11.00 -8.11 9.70
CA VAL A 253 9.65 -7.75 9.25
C VAL A 253 9.09 -6.70 10.20
N LEU A 254 8.60 -5.59 9.65
CA LEU A 254 7.78 -4.62 10.37
C LEU A 254 6.32 -4.76 9.92
N LEU A 255 5.45 -5.13 10.84
CA LEU A 255 4.01 -5.20 10.65
C LEU A 255 3.36 -3.93 11.23
N LEU A 256 2.65 -3.19 10.38
CA LEU A 256 2.00 -1.92 10.70
C LEU A 256 0.48 -2.09 10.56
N LEU A 257 -0.27 -1.88 11.64
CA LEU A 257 -1.70 -2.14 11.70
C LEU A 257 -2.45 -0.95 12.29
N GLY A 258 -3.60 -0.60 11.72
CA GLY A 258 -4.49 0.44 12.23
C GLY A 258 -5.70 -0.18 12.92
N GLU A 259 -6.02 0.17 14.18
CA GLU A 259 -7.15 -0.43 14.92
C GLU A 259 -8.53 -0.11 14.31
N GLU A 260 -8.63 0.99 13.56
CA GLU A 260 -9.85 1.39 12.85
C GLU A 260 -9.97 0.77 11.45
N ASP A 261 -9.11 -0.20 11.11
CA ASP A 261 -9.17 -0.92 9.84
C ASP A 261 -10.49 -1.69 9.70
N ILE A 262 -11.20 -1.42 8.61
CA ILE A 262 -12.44 -2.12 8.26
C ILE A 262 -12.25 -3.13 7.11
N HIS A 263 -11.06 -3.17 6.52
CA HIS A 263 -10.74 -4.05 5.39
C HIS A 263 -10.04 -5.33 5.84
N VAL A 264 -9.23 -5.26 6.89
CA VAL A 264 -8.45 -6.37 7.43
C VAL A 264 -8.74 -6.53 8.91
N ASP A 265 -8.95 -7.74 9.39
CA ASP A 265 -9.07 -8.02 10.81
C ASP A 265 -7.70 -7.89 11.48
N VAL A 266 -7.51 -6.76 12.15
CA VAL A 266 -6.25 -6.39 12.80
C VAL A 266 -5.79 -7.42 13.83
N LYS A 267 -6.73 -7.90 14.64
CA LYS A 267 -6.43 -8.86 15.72
C LYS A 267 -6.04 -10.22 15.16
N ASP A 268 -6.76 -10.68 14.15
CA ASP A 268 -6.43 -11.94 13.49
C ASP A 268 -5.11 -11.83 12.73
N THR A 269 -4.89 -10.74 12.00
CA THR A 269 -3.64 -10.49 11.29
C THR A 269 -2.44 -10.48 12.24
N GLU A 270 -2.51 -9.72 13.33
CA GLU A 270 -1.43 -9.70 14.34
C GLU A 270 -1.18 -11.09 14.91
N ARG A 271 -2.24 -11.80 15.29
CA ARG A 271 -2.15 -13.17 15.84
C ARG A 271 -1.45 -14.10 14.86
N VAL A 272 -1.87 -14.15 13.62
CA VAL A 272 -1.30 -15.05 12.60
C VAL A 272 0.18 -14.74 12.33
N TYR A 273 0.55 -13.45 12.25
CA TYR A 273 1.97 -13.07 12.10
C TYR A 273 2.80 -13.49 13.30
N ARG A 274 2.30 -13.31 14.54
CA ARG A 274 3.01 -13.72 15.78
C ARG A 274 3.13 -15.24 15.91
N ASP A 275 2.13 -15.97 15.43
CA ASP A 275 2.14 -17.45 15.50
C ASP A 275 3.11 -18.08 14.50
N ILE A 276 3.41 -17.41 13.38
CA ILE A 276 4.11 -18.04 12.24
C ILE A 276 5.49 -17.41 12.00
N VAL A 277 5.60 -16.08 12.03
CA VAL A 277 6.88 -15.41 11.81
C VAL A 277 7.74 -15.52 13.06
N LYS A 278 9.03 -15.84 12.89
CA LYS A 278 9.96 -15.97 14.01
C LYS A 278 9.98 -14.68 14.87
N PRO A 279 9.86 -14.79 16.20
CA PRO A 279 9.75 -13.61 17.08
C PRO A 279 10.92 -12.63 16.93
N GLU A 280 12.13 -13.12 16.67
CA GLU A 280 13.34 -12.31 16.50
C GLU A 280 13.33 -11.50 15.19
N LEU A 281 12.50 -11.87 14.22
CA LEU A 281 12.35 -11.16 12.96
C LEU A 281 11.18 -10.17 12.98
N LEU A 282 10.19 -10.36 13.85
CA LEU A 282 8.93 -9.63 13.80
C LEU A 282 8.91 -8.44 14.75
N THR A 283 8.67 -7.27 14.20
CA THR A 283 8.28 -6.06 14.94
C THR A 283 6.84 -5.72 14.57
N VAL A 284 5.98 -5.48 15.55
CA VAL A 284 4.58 -5.10 15.32
C VAL A 284 4.34 -3.71 15.90
N SER A 285 3.69 -2.85 15.13
CA SER A 285 3.20 -1.54 15.56
C SER A 285 1.71 -1.44 15.25
N VAL A 286 0.90 -1.26 16.29
CA VAL A 286 -0.54 -1.08 16.16
C VAL A 286 -0.89 0.36 16.54
N PHE A 287 -1.71 1.01 15.74
CA PHE A 287 -2.05 2.43 15.88
C PHE A 287 -3.55 2.60 16.18
N PRO A 288 -3.91 3.06 17.39
CA PRO A 288 -5.32 3.07 17.84
C PRO A 288 -6.26 3.93 17.00
N ASP A 289 -5.77 5.02 16.39
CA ASP A 289 -6.58 5.99 15.65
C ASP A 289 -6.36 5.92 14.13
N ALA A 290 -5.77 4.84 13.64
CA ALA A 290 -5.44 4.68 12.24
C ALA A 290 -6.40 3.71 11.52
N ASP A 291 -6.74 4.06 10.29
CA ASP A 291 -7.46 3.19 9.35
C ASP A 291 -6.51 2.27 8.57
N HIS A 292 -7.06 1.59 7.56
CA HIS A 292 -6.33 0.70 6.65
C HIS A 292 -5.13 1.36 5.94
N SER A 293 -5.19 2.66 5.69
CA SER A 293 -4.18 3.44 4.96
C SER A 293 -3.31 4.31 5.87
N MET A 294 -3.37 4.10 7.18
CA MET A 294 -2.73 4.94 8.19
C MET A 294 -3.23 6.39 8.21
N LEU A 295 -4.40 6.67 7.71
CA LEU A 295 -5.08 7.94 7.94
C LEU A 295 -5.65 7.95 9.36
N SER A 296 -5.71 9.12 10.00
CA SER A 296 -6.48 9.22 11.25
C SER A 296 -7.96 8.96 10.98
N LYS A 297 -8.67 8.39 11.94
CA LYS A 297 -10.12 8.15 11.87
C LYS A 297 -10.91 9.37 11.38
N GLN A 298 -10.53 10.57 11.84
CA GLN A 298 -11.16 11.81 11.39
C GLN A 298 -10.92 12.11 9.91
N THR A 299 -9.75 11.77 9.39
CA THR A 299 -9.39 11.97 7.98
C THR A 299 -10.05 10.91 7.12
N ALA A 300 -10.01 9.65 7.53
CA ALA A 300 -10.66 8.52 6.84
C ALA A 300 -12.17 8.72 6.66
N ASN A 301 -12.85 9.32 7.66
CA ASN A 301 -14.28 9.58 7.62
C ASN A 301 -14.67 10.88 6.92
N SER A 302 -13.73 11.59 6.26
CA SER A 302 -14.01 12.86 5.60
C SER A 302 -13.20 13.03 4.32
N ASN A 303 -13.81 12.74 3.17
CA ASN A 303 -13.19 12.95 1.87
C ASN A 303 -12.70 14.39 1.68
N ILE A 304 -13.46 15.39 2.16
CA ILE A 304 -13.05 16.79 2.07
C ILE A 304 -11.77 17.03 2.87
N ARG A 305 -11.69 16.50 4.10
CA ARG A 305 -10.51 16.64 4.95
C ARG A 305 -9.30 15.93 4.30
N ALA A 306 -9.47 14.72 3.80
CA ALA A 306 -8.42 13.98 3.12
C ALA A 306 -7.88 14.77 1.92
N VAL A 307 -8.76 15.30 1.06
CA VAL A 307 -8.38 16.13 -0.11
C VAL A 307 -7.66 17.40 0.33
N LEU A 308 -8.16 18.12 1.34
CA LEU A 308 -7.51 19.33 1.83
C LEU A 308 -6.11 19.05 2.39
N ILE A 309 -5.95 17.98 3.16
CA ILE A 309 -4.63 17.60 3.68
C ILE A 309 -3.70 17.20 2.53
N SER A 310 -4.16 16.40 1.57
CA SER A 310 -3.36 15.99 0.42
C SER A 310 -2.87 17.18 -0.41
N LEU A 311 -3.69 18.22 -0.55
CA LEU A 311 -3.33 19.40 -1.33
C LEU A 311 -2.44 20.39 -0.57
N PHE A 312 -2.70 20.62 0.72
CA PHE A 312 -2.09 21.71 1.48
C PHE A 312 -1.07 21.27 2.52
N ALA A 313 -1.10 20.02 2.96
CA ALA A 313 -0.22 19.49 3.99
C ALA A 313 0.05 17.97 3.79
N PRO A 314 0.51 17.51 2.61
CA PRO A 314 0.62 16.08 2.28
C PRO A 314 1.47 15.28 3.28
N ARG A 315 2.47 15.90 3.92
CA ARG A 315 3.27 15.25 4.97
C ARG A 315 2.48 14.89 6.23
N GLN A 316 1.25 15.39 6.37
CA GLN A 316 0.36 15.11 7.50
C GLN A 316 -0.79 14.16 7.12
N ILE A 317 -0.73 13.53 5.95
CA ILE A 317 -1.82 12.66 5.47
C ILE A 317 -1.93 11.39 6.33
N THR A 318 -0.81 10.82 6.73
CA THR A 318 -0.76 9.67 7.64
C THR A 318 -0.59 10.12 9.09
N ILE A 319 -0.93 9.23 10.03
CA ILE A 319 -0.68 9.47 11.46
C ILE A 319 0.83 9.59 11.73
N PRO A 320 1.25 10.45 12.66
CA PRO A 320 2.68 10.70 12.92
C PRO A 320 3.47 9.44 13.28
N GLY A 321 2.91 8.56 14.11
CA GLY A 321 3.57 7.34 14.57
C GLY A 321 3.93 6.34 13.46
N TYR A 322 3.25 6.41 12.30
CA TYR A 322 3.52 5.53 11.17
C TYR A 322 4.95 5.73 10.61
N MET A 323 5.30 6.96 10.29
CA MET A 323 6.64 7.28 9.79
C MET A 323 7.73 7.01 10.85
N ASP A 324 7.44 7.29 12.12
CA ASP A 324 8.38 7.06 13.22
C ASP A 324 8.66 5.57 13.45
N ALA A 325 7.66 4.71 13.29
CA ALA A 325 7.84 3.26 13.39
C ALA A 325 8.77 2.73 12.27
N ILE A 326 8.58 3.19 11.04
CA ILE A 326 9.46 2.86 9.91
C ILE A 326 10.90 3.32 10.18
N ASP A 327 11.06 4.55 10.64
CA ASP A 327 12.37 5.10 11.01
C ASP A 327 13.10 4.27 12.05
N GLN A 328 12.42 4.00 13.15
CA GLN A 328 13.00 3.24 14.27
C GLN A 328 13.37 1.82 13.83
N PHE A 329 12.57 1.21 12.98
CA PHE A 329 12.84 -0.11 12.43
C PHE A 329 14.07 -0.09 11.53
N LEU A 330 14.10 0.78 10.51
CA LEU A 330 15.21 0.85 9.54
C LEU A 330 16.53 1.25 10.19
N LYS A 331 16.52 2.11 11.22
CA LYS A 331 17.73 2.50 11.98
C LYS A 331 18.35 1.37 12.79
N LYS A 332 17.57 0.34 13.13
CA LYS A 332 18.06 -0.85 13.88
C LYS A 332 18.65 -1.93 12.96
N LEU A 333 18.40 -1.84 11.66
CA LEU A 333 18.93 -2.82 10.72
C LEU A 333 20.45 -2.71 10.61
N PRO A 334 21.17 -3.84 10.43
CA PRO A 334 22.60 -3.84 10.20
C PRO A 334 22.93 -2.98 8.99
N LYS A 335 23.80 -1.98 9.17
CA LYS A 335 24.40 -1.26 8.04
C LYS A 335 25.58 -2.09 7.55
N HIS A 336 25.50 -2.60 6.35
CA HIS A 336 26.68 -3.18 5.72
C HIS A 336 27.62 -2.03 5.32
N THR A 337 28.75 -1.96 6.00
CA THR A 337 29.87 -1.04 5.69
C THR A 337 30.64 -1.53 4.50
#